data_98a97a412359c837b669883e89a97f8d
#
_entry.id   98a97a412359c837b669883e89a97f8d
#
_cell.length_a   1.000
_cell.length_b   1.000
_cell.length_c   1.000
_cell.angle_alpha   90.00
_cell.angle_beta   90.00
_cell.angle_gamma   90.00
#
_symmetry.space_group_name_H-M   'P 1'
#
loop_
_entity.id
_entity.type
_entity.pdbx_description
1 polymer ?
#
loop_
_entity_poly.entity_id
_entity_poly.type
_entity_poly.pdbx_seq_one_letter_code
_entity_poly.pdbx_strand_id
1 'polypeptide(L)'
;MTLLENLFNCFKDCESFSLQDAYQQNPDKPQETIRARIYEKIGVKFERVAKGVYRTIDNKNEQCVLIEGNGRDLSMLKDSSIDCILTDHPWLDIKSNKGGTRAFALYDCFRYTLEDFKEKARVLKDGCFLVEVLPAENENNYEYLYQIKKYAKEAGFIYYSKVPWKKGTFVSNTGRKAKNTQDIMIFSKGKARNMRYDKKKSDMTGEKHYMSGCKGMLPTMFDVQPVARKNKIHRVNCRLNYVKKYWNTLH
;
A
#
# COMPACT_ATOMS: atom_id res chain seq x y z
N MET A 1 -30.23 -5.21 13.81
CA MET A 1 -29.36 -4.48 12.86
C MET A 1 -28.59 -3.45 13.63
N THR A 2 -27.26 -3.44 13.51
CA THR A 2 -26.41 -2.45 14.19
C THR A 2 -26.54 -1.07 13.52
N LEU A 3 -26.21 0.01 14.24
CA LEU A 3 -26.21 1.36 13.65
C LEU A 3 -25.31 1.45 12.41
N LEU A 4 -24.18 0.75 12.42
CA LEU A 4 -23.27 0.70 11.28
C LEU A 4 -23.89 0.03 10.05
N GLU A 5 -24.56 -1.09 10.24
CA GLU A 5 -25.28 -1.79 9.17
C GLU A 5 -26.44 -0.96 8.62
N ASN A 6 -27.15 -0.25 9.51
CA ASN A 6 -28.23 0.65 9.09
C ASN A 6 -27.66 1.80 8.23
N LEU A 7 -26.64 2.50 8.70
CA LEU A 7 -25.97 3.58 7.95
C LEU A 7 -25.47 3.09 6.58
N PHE A 8 -24.86 1.90 6.53
CA PHE A 8 -24.38 1.35 5.27
C PHE A 8 -25.55 1.05 4.31
N ASN A 9 -26.59 0.39 4.79
CA ASN A 9 -27.73 -0.01 3.96
C ASN A 9 -28.56 1.19 3.46
N CYS A 10 -28.67 2.26 4.26
CA CYS A 10 -29.38 3.47 3.85
C CYS A 10 -28.70 4.20 2.68
N PHE A 11 -27.36 4.13 2.60
CA PHE A 11 -26.62 4.94 1.64
C PHE A 11 -25.82 4.13 0.60
N LYS A 12 -25.95 2.79 0.58
CA LYS A 12 -25.18 1.92 -0.34
C LYS A 12 -25.44 2.19 -1.81
N ASP A 13 -26.61 2.68 -2.15
CA ASP A 13 -27.03 2.97 -3.52
C ASP A 13 -26.96 4.49 -3.85
N CYS A 14 -26.47 5.31 -2.91
CA CYS A 14 -26.29 6.73 -3.10
C CYS A 14 -24.88 7.03 -3.60
N GLU A 15 -24.73 7.96 -4.54
CA GLU A 15 -23.43 8.43 -4.99
C GLU A 15 -22.61 9.03 -3.83
N SER A 16 -23.28 9.81 -2.97
CA SER A 16 -22.71 10.35 -1.74
C SER A 16 -23.80 10.78 -0.77
N PHE A 17 -23.47 10.96 0.51
CA PHE A 17 -24.35 11.45 1.55
C PHE A 17 -23.61 12.39 2.50
N SER A 18 -24.32 13.33 3.13
CA SER A 18 -23.78 14.22 4.14
C SER A 18 -23.97 13.66 5.56
N LEU A 19 -23.28 14.23 6.55
CA LEU A 19 -23.58 13.94 7.96
C LEU A 19 -25.03 14.29 8.31
N GLN A 20 -25.58 15.36 7.70
CA GLN A 20 -26.95 15.76 7.95
C GLN A 20 -27.94 14.68 7.48
N ASP A 21 -27.72 14.10 6.30
CA ASP A 21 -28.53 12.98 5.81
C ASP A 21 -28.46 11.78 6.76
N ALA A 22 -27.24 11.48 7.26
CA ALA A 22 -27.06 10.38 8.21
C ALA A 22 -27.79 10.62 9.53
N TYR A 23 -27.87 11.86 10.03
CA TYR A 23 -28.63 12.22 11.22
C TYR A 23 -30.12 12.11 11.00
N GLN A 24 -30.62 12.57 9.86
CA GLN A 24 -32.05 12.47 9.51
C GLN A 24 -32.53 11.02 9.39
N GLN A 25 -31.70 10.12 8.88
CA GLN A 25 -32.01 8.70 8.75
C GLN A 25 -31.91 7.92 10.08
N ASN A 26 -31.33 8.51 11.13
CA ASN A 26 -31.16 7.88 12.44
C ASN A 26 -31.50 8.85 13.58
N PRO A 27 -32.76 9.35 13.64
CA PRO A 27 -33.15 10.40 14.58
C PRO A 27 -33.16 9.94 16.04
N ASP A 28 -33.22 8.64 16.28
CA ASP A 28 -33.19 7.98 17.59
C ASP A 28 -31.76 7.84 18.18
N LYS A 29 -30.72 8.21 17.43
CA LYS A 29 -29.32 8.12 17.87
C LYS A 29 -28.66 9.50 18.01
N PRO A 30 -27.82 9.71 19.04
CA PRO A 30 -27.06 10.95 19.17
C PRO A 30 -26.18 11.20 17.94
N GLN A 31 -26.12 12.44 17.47
CA GLN A 31 -25.34 12.83 16.28
C GLN A 31 -23.85 12.50 16.43
N GLU A 32 -23.31 12.65 17.64
CA GLU A 32 -21.92 12.29 17.94
C GLU A 32 -21.66 10.79 17.74
N THR A 33 -22.62 9.96 18.12
CA THR A 33 -22.53 8.50 17.95
C THR A 33 -22.54 8.13 16.47
N ILE A 34 -23.45 8.73 15.68
CA ILE A 34 -23.53 8.51 14.24
C ILE A 34 -22.21 8.93 13.57
N ARG A 35 -21.74 10.13 13.87
CA ARG A 35 -20.49 10.66 13.34
C ARG A 35 -19.30 9.79 13.72
N ALA A 36 -19.22 9.33 14.96
CA ALA A 36 -18.15 8.46 15.43
C ALA A 36 -18.14 7.13 14.64
N ARG A 37 -19.29 6.51 14.40
CA ARG A 37 -19.41 5.26 13.64
C ARG A 37 -18.97 5.42 12.18
N ILE A 38 -19.31 6.54 11.54
CA ILE A 38 -18.84 6.83 10.18
C ILE A 38 -17.31 7.00 10.20
N TYR A 39 -16.77 7.80 11.13
CA TYR A 39 -15.33 8.09 11.20
C TYR A 39 -14.47 6.88 11.52
N GLU A 40 -14.92 6.00 12.42
CA GLU A 40 -14.23 4.73 12.74
C GLU A 40 -14.09 3.82 11.52
N LYS A 41 -14.99 3.95 10.55
CA LYS A 41 -15.07 3.06 9.39
C LYS A 41 -14.70 3.74 8.07
N ILE A 42 -14.13 4.94 8.12
CA ILE A 42 -13.53 5.56 6.93
C ILE A 42 -12.39 4.67 6.42
N GLY A 43 -12.37 4.43 5.11
CA GLY A 43 -11.43 3.52 4.43
C GLY A 43 -11.79 2.03 4.56
N VAL A 44 -12.90 1.67 5.20
CA VAL A 44 -13.38 0.27 5.34
C VAL A 44 -14.82 0.13 4.83
N LYS A 45 -15.71 1.01 5.26
CA LYS A 45 -17.15 1.01 4.90
C LYS A 45 -17.58 2.33 4.28
N PHE A 46 -16.85 3.39 4.57
CA PHE A 46 -17.14 4.73 4.07
C PHE A 46 -15.87 5.38 3.53
N GLU A 47 -16.01 6.15 2.47
CA GLU A 47 -14.99 7.03 1.94
C GLU A 47 -15.43 8.48 2.12
N ARG A 48 -14.49 9.35 2.47
CA ARG A 48 -14.77 10.78 2.55
C ARG A 48 -14.51 11.43 1.21
N VAL A 49 -15.57 11.86 0.54
CA VAL A 49 -15.52 12.51 -0.78
C VAL A 49 -15.20 13.99 -0.65
N ALA A 50 -15.78 14.67 0.36
CA ALA A 50 -15.54 16.08 0.66
C ALA A 50 -15.71 16.34 2.16
N LYS A 51 -15.52 17.59 2.60
CA LYS A 51 -15.75 17.99 4.01
C LYS A 51 -17.21 17.74 4.40
N GLY A 52 -17.42 16.76 5.29
CA GLY A 52 -18.76 16.37 5.76
C GLY A 52 -19.59 15.54 4.79
N VAL A 53 -19.01 15.14 3.65
CA VAL A 53 -19.64 14.32 2.61
C VAL A 53 -18.92 12.99 2.48
N TYR A 54 -19.67 11.90 2.42
CA TYR A 54 -19.18 10.52 2.41
C TYR A 54 -19.88 9.72 1.33
N ARG A 55 -19.30 8.61 0.95
CA ARG A 55 -19.96 7.55 0.19
C ARG A 55 -19.68 6.20 0.87
N THR A 56 -20.56 5.24 0.63
CA THR A 56 -20.33 3.86 1.06
C THR A 56 -19.29 3.21 0.17
N ILE A 57 -18.44 2.37 0.76
CA ILE A 57 -17.55 1.46 0.03
C ILE A 57 -18.29 0.13 -0.03
N ASP A 58 -18.92 -0.15 -1.18
CA ASP A 58 -19.51 -1.46 -1.43
C ASP A 58 -18.48 -2.35 -2.09
N ASN A 59 -17.90 -3.24 -1.30
CA ASN A 59 -16.92 -4.22 -1.78
C ASN A 59 -17.52 -5.26 -2.75
N LYS A 60 -18.84 -5.22 -3.00
CA LYS A 60 -19.47 -6.12 -3.96
C LYS A 60 -19.09 -5.84 -5.40
N ASN A 61 -18.56 -4.63 -5.66
CA ASN A 61 -18.04 -4.23 -6.97
C ASN A 61 -16.51 -4.22 -7.06
N GLU A 62 -15.79 -4.69 -6.04
CA GLU A 62 -14.34 -4.90 -6.15
C GLU A 62 -14.09 -6.00 -7.19
N GLN A 63 -13.69 -5.59 -8.38
CA GLN A 63 -13.25 -6.51 -9.42
C GLN A 63 -11.78 -6.82 -9.19
N CYS A 64 -11.48 -8.10 -8.96
CA CYS A 64 -10.11 -8.60 -9.02
C CYS A 64 -9.92 -9.23 -10.40
N VAL A 65 -9.03 -8.63 -11.19
CA VAL A 65 -8.63 -9.18 -12.49
C VAL A 65 -7.28 -9.86 -12.31
N LEU A 66 -7.21 -11.15 -12.58
CA LEU A 66 -5.98 -11.91 -12.58
C LEU A 66 -5.51 -12.10 -14.02
N ILE A 67 -4.31 -11.61 -14.32
CA ILE A 67 -3.71 -11.71 -15.65
C ILE A 67 -2.45 -12.57 -15.55
N GLU A 68 -2.38 -13.66 -16.30
CA GLU A 68 -1.15 -14.43 -16.50
C GLU A 68 -0.33 -13.77 -17.61
N GLY A 69 0.93 -13.41 -17.31
CA GLY A 69 1.78 -12.74 -18.28
C GLY A 69 3.11 -12.30 -17.71
N ASN A 70 3.91 -11.62 -18.52
CA ASN A 70 5.14 -11.00 -18.11
C ASN A 70 4.84 -9.67 -17.40
N GLY A 71 5.06 -9.59 -16.09
CA GLY A 71 4.82 -8.36 -15.31
C GLY A 71 5.66 -7.14 -15.70
N ARG A 72 6.58 -7.27 -16.66
CA ARG A 72 7.35 -6.16 -17.26
C ARG A 72 6.62 -5.55 -18.45
N ASP A 73 5.71 -6.29 -19.07
CA ASP A 73 4.87 -5.84 -20.17
C ASP A 73 3.52 -5.34 -19.60
N LEU A 74 3.35 -4.04 -19.57
CA LEU A 74 2.12 -3.38 -19.10
C LEU A 74 1.30 -2.80 -20.27
N SER A 75 1.56 -3.23 -21.51
CA SER A 75 0.92 -2.69 -22.72
C SER A 75 -0.61 -2.81 -22.71
N MET A 76 -1.16 -3.81 -21.98
CA MET A 76 -2.61 -3.96 -21.78
C MET A 76 -3.23 -2.86 -20.92
N LEU A 77 -2.44 -2.10 -20.17
CA LEU A 77 -2.92 -1.04 -19.31
C LEU A 77 -2.85 0.32 -20.02
N LYS A 78 -3.89 1.12 -19.86
CA LYS A 78 -3.94 2.47 -20.42
C LYS A 78 -2.99 3.41 -19.66
N ASP A 79 -2.51 4.44 -20.34
CA ASP A 79 -1.71 5.50 -19.73
C ASP A 79 -2.47 6.15 -18.58
N SER A 80 -1.75 6.45 -17.50
CA SER A 80 -2.30 7.12 -16.32
C SER A 80 -3.60 6.51 -15.78
N SER A 81 -3.71 5.17 -15.79
CA SER A 81 -4.91 4.45 -15.34
C SER A 81 -4.78 3.84 -13.96
N ILE A 82 -3.54 3.68 -13.44
CA ILE A 82 -3.24 2.95 -12.22
C ILE A 82 -2.99 3.93 -11.06
N ASP A 83 -3.61 3.68 -9.91
CA ASP A 83 -3.47 4.51 -8.71
C ASP A 83 -2.30 4.11 -7.81
N CYS A 84 -1.82 2.87 -7.91
CA CYS A 84 -0.65 2.39 -7.17
C CYS A 84 -0.08 1.14 -7.82
N ILE A 85 1.25 1.04 -7.88
CA ILE A 85 1.96 -0.18 -8.27
C ILE A 85 2.68 -0.70 -7.03
N LEU A 86 2.40 -1.95 -6.65
CA LEU A 86 3.13 -2.68 -5.61
C LEU A 86 3.71 -3.94 -6.22
N THR A 87 5.03 -4.07 -6.18
CA THR A 87 5.72 -5.20 -6.82
C THR A 87 6.92 -5.70 -5.99
N ASP A 88 7.17 -6.99 -6.14
CA ASP A 88 8.33 -7.72 -5.58
C ASP A 88 8.86 -8.57 -6.73
N HIS A 89 9.78 -8.01 -7.52
CA HIS A 89 10.30 -8.73 -8.69
C HIS A 89 11.23 -9.89 -8.29
N PRO A 90 11.36 -10.92 -9.10
CA PRO A 90 12.26 -12.05 -8.83
C PRO A 90 13.71 -11.61 -8.99
N TRP A 91 14.39 -11.42 -7.86
CA TRP A 91 15.78 -10.93 -7.84
C TRP A 91 16.76 -11.96 -8.36
N LEU A 92 17.75 -11.51 -9.12
CA LEU A 92 18.97 -12.25 -9.43
C LEU A 92 19.84 -12.33 -8.16
N ASP A 93 19.47 -13.18 -7.21
CA ASP A 93 20.35 -13.53 -6.10
C ASP A 93 21.00 -14.88 -6.38
N ILE A 94 22.32 -14.88 -6.53
CA ILE A 94 23.14 -16.08 -6.77
C ILE A 94 22.89 -17.17 -5.68
N LYS A 95 22.40 -16.77 -4.51
CA LYS A 95 22.11 -17.71 -3.42
C LYS A 95 20.73 -18.36 -3.51
N SER A 96 19.77 -17.75 -4.18
CA SER A 96 18.45 -18.35 -4.41
C SER A 96 18.51 -19.49 -5.42
N ASN A 97 19.47 -19.44 -6.34
CA ASN A 97 19.71 -20.47 -7.37
C ASN A 97 20.65 -21.60 -6.93
N LYS A 98 21.32 -21.49 -5.79
CA LYS A 98 22.10 -22.59 -5.23
C LYS A 98 21.15 -23.56 -4.56
N GLY A 99 20.79 -24.61 -5.32
CA GLY A 99 20.02 -25.78 -4.96
C GLY A 99 20.10 -26.23 -3.49
N GLY A 100 19.32 -25.58 -2.65
CA GLY A 100 18.89 -26.20 -1.40
C GLY A 100 17.60 -26.95 -1.72
N THR A 101 17.25 -27.94 -0.89
CA THR A 101 16.02 -28.74 -0.94
C THR A 101 14.70 -27.97 -0.97
N ARG A 102 14.73 -26.66 -1.16
CA ARG A 102 13.60 -25.75 -1.35
C ARG A 102 13.49 -25.41 -2.82
N ALA A 103 12.86 -26.31 -3.59
CA ALA A 103 12.44 -25.98 -4.93
C ALA A 103 11.39 -24.88 -4.86
N PHE A 104 11.82 -23.64 -5.04
CA PHE A 104 10.92 -22.55 -5.43
C PHE A 104 10.47 -22.86 -6.87
N ALA A 105 9.29 -22.38 -7.25
CA ALA A 105 8.86 -22.46 -8.62
C ALA A 105 9.97 -21.91 -9.53
N LEU A 106 10.24 -22.63 -10.63
CA LEU A 106 11.18 -22.17 -11.64
C LEU A 106 10.54 -20.94 -12.31
N TYR A 107 11.08 -19.77 -12.03
CA TYR A 107 10.72 -18.53 -12.71
C TYR A 107 12.01 -17.79 -13.04
N ASP A 108 11.98 -17.06 -14.16
CA ASP A 108 13.12 -16.29 -14.62
C ASP A 108 13.38 -15.11 -13.70
N CYS A 109 14.58 -15.06 -13.13
CA CYS A 109 15.07 -13.91 -12.39
C CYS A 109 15.62 -12.86 -13.35
N PHE A 110 15.38 -11.59 -13.08
CA PHE A 110 15.86 -10.50 -13.91
C PHE A 110 16.29 -9.30 -13.08
N ARG A 111 17.03 -8.39 -13.71
CA ARG A 111 17.26 -7.05 -13.20
C ARG A 111 16.42 -6.06 -13.97
N TYR A 112 15.87 -5.08 -13.28
CA TYR A 112 15.18 -3.98 -13.92
C TYR A 112 16.08 -3.21 -14.89
N THR A 113 15.46 -2.73 -15.94
CA THR A 113 16.02 -1.79 -16.92
C THR A 113 15.31 -0.44 -16.81
N LEU A 114 15.81 0.57 -17.50
CA LEU A 114 15.14 1.87 -17.60
C LEU A 114 13.74 1.74 -18.22
N GLU A 115 13.57 0.87 -19.20
CA GLU A 115 12.27 0.66 -19.86
C GLU A 115 11.21 0.12 -18.93
N ASP A 116 11.56 -0.75 -17.97
CA ASP A 116 10.62 -1.23 -16.96
C ASP A 116 10.07 -0.06 -16.10
N PHE A 117 10.90 0.92 -15.80
CA PHE A 117 10.47 2.12 -15.06
C PHE A 117 9.67 3.08 -15.93
N LYS A 118 10.00 3.23 -17.22
CA LYS A 118 9.21 4.04 -18.15
C LYS A 118 7.79 3.49 -18.31
N GLU A 119 7.66 2.16 -18.46
CA GLU A 119 6.35 1.52 -18.53
C GLU A 119 5.52 1.70 -17.25
N LYS A 120 6.14 1.53 -16.08
CA LYS A 120 5.50 1.82 -14.79
C LYS A 120 5.07 3.28 -14.68
N ALA A 121 5.92 4.21 -15.14
CA ALA A 121 5.59 5.63 -15.16
C ALA A 121 4.45 5.94 -16.14
N ARG A 122 4.40 5.28 -17.30
CA ARG A 122 3.33 5.45 -18.28
C ARG A 122 1.96 5.13 -17.68
N VAL A 123 1.82 3.97 -17.07
CA VAL A 123 0.52 3.49 -16.57
C VAL A 123 0.10 4.13 -15.25
N LEU A 124 1.03 4.61 -14.43
CA LEU A 124 0.73 5.21 -13.14
C LEU A 124 0.19 6.64 -13.31
N LYS A 125 -0.82 7.01 -12.54
CA LYS A 125 -1.34 8.39 -12.47
C LYS A 125 -0.34 9.33 -11.82
N ASP A 126 -0.37 10.60 -12.18
CA ASP A 126 0.47 11.63 -11.58
C ASP A 126 0.19 11.78 -10.07
N GLY A 127 1.24 11.97 -9.29
CA GLY A 127 1.17 12.03 -7.84
C GLY A 127 0.99 10.69 -7.13
N CYS A 128 0.78 9.61 -7.88
CA CYS A 128 0.60 8.26 -7.35
C CYS A 128 1.93 7.53 -7.14
N PHE A 129 1.86 6.37 -6.47
CA PHE A 129 3.06 5.73 -5.91
C PHE A 129 3.42 4.41 -6.60
N LEU A 130 4.72 4.25 -6.85
CA LEU A 130 5.37 2.98 -7.13
C LEU A 130 6.04 2.48 -5.86
N VAL A 131 5.71 1.28 -5.44
CA VAL A 131 6.23 0.62 -4.24
C VAL A 131 6.96 -0.65 -4.64
N GLU A 132 8.26 -0.66 -4.42
CA GLU A 132 9.15 -1.78 -4.75
C GLU A 132 9.61 -2.46 -3.46
N VAL A 133 9.36 -3.77 -3.35
CA VAL A 133 9.95 -4.60 -2.30
C VAL A 133 11.31 -5.07 -2.79
N LEU A 134 12.36 -4.69 -2.09
CA LEU A 134 13.75 -4.93 -2.49
C LEU A 134 14.53 -5.64 -1.38
N PRO A 135 15.62 -6.34 -1.71
CA PRO A 135 16.52 -6.87 -0.69
C PRO A 135 17.10 -5.72 0.14
N ALA A 136 17.34 -5.97 1.43
CA ALA A 136 18.08 -5.01 2.26
C ALA A 136 19.47 -4.75 1.63
N GLU A 137 19.86 -3.48 1.60
CA GLU A 137 21.12 -3.04 1.02
C GLU A 137 22.33 -3.70 1.72
N ASN A 138 23.26 -4.18 0.92
CA ASN A 138 24.51 -4.80 1.37
C ASN A 138 25.58 -4.68 0.28
N GLU A 139 26.80 -5.11 0.59
CA GLU A 139 27.97 -5.03 -0.30
C GLU A 139 27.79 -5.66 -1.70
N ASN A 140 26.88 -6.63 -1.85
CA ASN A 140 26.71 -7.35 -3.12
C ASN A 140 25.57 -6.77 -3.98
N ASN A 141 24.73 -5.90 -3.43
CA ASN A 141 23.54 -5.40 -4.14
C ASN A 141 23.40 -3.87 -4.15
N TYR A 142 24.25 -3.14 -3.44
CA TYR A 142 24.13 -1.67 -3.33
C TYR A 142 24.19 -0.96 -4.68
N GLU A 143 25.05 -1.44 -5.60
CA GLU A 143 25.14 -0.89 -6.96
C GLU A 143 23.84 -1.08 -7.74
N TYR A 144 23.23 -2.28 -7.64
CA TYR A 144 21.95 -2.53 -8.29
C TYR A 144 20.83 -1.69 -7.67
N LEU A 145 20.78 -1.54 -6.34
CA LEU A 145 19.80 -0.68 -5.68
C LEU A 145 20.01 0.80 -6.03
N TYR A 146 21.25 1.21 -6.22
CA TYR A 146 21.56 2.54 -6.73
C TYR A 146 21.06 2.72 -8.17
N GLN A 147 21.28 1.73 -9.02
CA GLN A 147 20.82 1.75 -10.41
C GLN A 147 19.29 1.81 -10.51
N ILE A 148 18.56 1.10 -9.65
CA ILE A 148 17.10 1.21 -9.54
C ILE A 148 16.66 2.66 -9.27
N LYS A 149 17.30 3.33 -8.30
CA LYS A 149 17.00 4.73 -7.99
C LYS A 149 17.28 5.66 -9.17
N LYS A 150 18.36 5.38 -9.92
CA LYS A 150 18.73 6.14 -11.12
C LYS A 150 17.69 5.95 -12.23
N TYR A 151 17.30 4.72 -12.53
CA TYR A 151 16.28 4.43 -13.53
C TYR A 151 14.91 5.04 -13.15
N ALA A 152 14.53 4.95 -11.89
CA ALA A 152 13.31 5.59 -11.43
C ALA A 152 13.34 7.10 -11.68
N LYS A 153 14.44 7.78 -11.32
CA LYS A 153 14.61 9.22 -11.55
C LYS A 153 14.56 9.57 -13.04
N GLU A 154 15.25 8.80 -13.89
CA GLU A 154 15.28 9.01 -15.34
C GLU A 154 13.89 8.79 -15.98
N ALA A 155 13.07 7.90 -15.42
CA ALA A 155 11.69 7.68 -15.85
C ALA A 155 10.69 8.70 -15.30
N GLY A 156 11.13 9.73 -14.56
CA GLY A 156 10.27 10.80 -14.03
C GLY A 156 9.72 10.55 -12.63
N PHE A 157 10.21 9.52 -11.94
CA PHE A 157 9.85 9.31 -10.55
C PHE A 157 10.67 10.18 -9.60
N ILE A 158 10.04 10.60 -8.50
CA ILE A 158 10.68 11.27 -7.38
C ILE A 158 10.81 10.24 -6.24
N TYR A 159 12.02 10.13 -5.66
CA TYR A 159 12.23 9.32 -4.47
C TYR A 159 11.39 9.88 -3.31
N TYR A 160 10.51 9.06 -2.76
CA TYR A 160 9.63 9.45 -1.67
C TYR A 160 10.13 8.96 -0.32
N SER A 161 10.40 7.66 -0.19
CA SER A 161 10.87 7.07 1.06
C SER A 161 11.46 5.67 0.86
N LYS A 162 12.27 5.24 1.84
CA LYS A 162 12.69 3.85 2.02
C LYS A 162 12.36 3.43 3.44
N VAL A 163 11.54 2.40 3.60
CA VAL A 163 11.12 1.89 4.90
C VAL A 163 11.57 0.43 5.03
N PRO A 164 12.42 0.10 6.01
CA PRO A 164 12.81 -1.28 6.24
C PRO A 164 11.63 -2.12 6.73
N TRP A 165 11.52 -3.32 6.22
CA TRP A 165 10.56 -4.32 6.65
C TRP A 165 11.26 -5.45 7.41
N LYS A 166 10.97 -5.58 8.69
CA LYS A 166 11.47 -6.65 9.54
C LYS A 166 10.55 -7.87 9.44
N LYS A 167 11.12 -8.99 9.01
CA LYS A 167 10.40 -10.25 8.75
C LYS A 167 10.29 -11.19 9.98
N GLY A 168 10.51 -10.70 11.17
CA GLY A 168 10.46 -11.50 12.41
C GLY A 168 11.84 -11.67 13.07
N THR A 169 11.91 -12.55 14.06
CA THR A 169 13.07 -12.75 14.92
C THR A 169 13.93 -13.95 14.50
N PHE A 170 14.06 -14.22 13.19
CA PHE A 170 14.85 -15.35 12.73
C PHE A 170 16.34 -15.13 13.06
N VAL A 171 16.88 -15.97 13.91
CA VAL A 171 18.32 -16.05 14.20
C VAL A 171 18.94 -17.08 13.28
N SER A 172 19.98 -16.70 12.55
CA SER A 172 20.75 -17.63 11.73
C SER A 172 21.49 -18.62 12.63
N ASN A 173 21.35 -19.92 12.37
CA ASN A 173 22.06 -21.00 13.09
C ASN A 173 23.60 -20.93 12.96
N THR A 174 24.13 -20.02 12.14
CA THR A 174 25.55 -19.91 11.85
C THR A 174 26.24 -18.75 12.56
N GLY A 175 25.60 -18.12 13.55
CA GLY A 175 26.17 -16.98 14.31
C GLY A 175 26.39 -15.71 13.50
N ARG A 176 26.00 -15.66 12.21
CA ARG A 176 26.07 -14.47 11.36
C ARG A 176 24.93 -13.51 11.67
N LYS A 177 25.13 -12.21 11.41
CA LYS A 177 24.07 -11.20 11.54
C LYS A 177 22.78 -11.71 10.90
N ALA A 178 21.69 -11.69 11.64
CA ALA A 178 20.38 -12.03 11.13
C ALA A 178 19.99 -11.08 9.99
N LYS A 179 19.90 -11.60 8.77
CA LYS A 179 19.39 -10.86 7.59
C LYS A 179 17.89 -11.05 7.52
N ASN A 180 17.16 -10.41 8.42
CA ASN A 180 15.70 -10.55 8.52
C ASN A 180 14.92 -9.33 8.00
N THR A 181 15.60 -8.41 7.34
CA THR A 181 14.99 -7.21 6.78
C THR A 181 14.96 -7.23 5.25
N GLN A 182 13.96 -6.58 4.69
CA GLN A 182 13.88 -6.14 3.30
C GLN A 182 13.64 -4.64 3.29
N ASP A 183 13.92 -3.97 2.19
CA ASP A 183 13.64 -2.56 2.01
C ASP A 183 12.38 -2.39 1.17
N ILE A 184 11.48 -1.53 1.61
CA ILE A 184 10.35 -1.08 0.81
C ILE A 184 10.69 0.30 0.31
N MET A 185 10.95 0.40 -0.98
CA MET A 185 11.31 1.63 -1.64
C MET A 185 10.09 2.22 -2.31
N ILE A 186 9.82 3.49 -2.04
CA ILE A 186 8.62 4.19 -2.49
C ILE A 186 9.05 5.36 -3.34
N PHE A 187 8.45 5.43 -4.52
CA PHE A 187 8.62 6.54 -5.46
C PHE A 187 7.25 7.14 -5.78
N SER A 188 7.19 8.42 -6.10
CA SER A 188 5.99 9.06 -6.64
C SER A 188 6.22 9.48 -8.08
N LYS A 189 5.19 9.33 -8.94
CA LYS A 189 5.22 9.91 -10.28
C LYS A 189 4.99 11.42 -10.16
N GLY A 190 6.04 12.20 -10.36
CA GLY A 190 6.01 13.63 -10.10
C GLY A 190 5.78 13.96 -8.62
N LYS A 191 5.23 15.15 -8.32
CA LYS A 191 4.94 15.57 -6.95
C LYS A 191 3.90 14.66 -6.31
N ALA A 192 4.28 14.03 -5.20
CA ALA A 192 3.41 13.13 -4.45
C ALA A 192 2.08 13.80 -4.08
N ARG A 193 0.97 13.08 -4.28
CA ARG A 193 -0.34 13.52 -3.81
C ARG A 193 -0.35 13.63 -2.29
N ASN A 194 -1.22 14.47 -1.77
CA ASN A 194 -1.38 14.60 -0.33
C ASN A 194 -2.10 13.34 0.22
N MET A 195 -1.37 12.53 0.97
CA MET A 195 -1.93 11.32 1.63
C MET A 195 -2.73 11.64 2.88
N ARG A 196 -2.83 12.90 3.25
CA ARG A 196 -3.48 13.38 4.46
C ARG A 196 -4.44 14.51 4.15
N TYR A 197 -5.53 14.17 3.49
CA TYR A 197 -6.61 15.09 3.16
C TYR A 197 -7.40 15.60 4.39
N ASP A 198 -7.27 14.93 5.53
CA ASP A 198 -7.88 15.30 6.80
C ASP A 198 -7.00 16.21 7.65
N LYS A 199 -5.82 16.62 7.16
CA LYS A 199 -4.87 17.44 7.89
C LYS A 199 -5.41 18.85 8.13
N LYS A 200 -5.74 19.16 9.37
CA LYS A 200 -5.87 20.53 9.84
C LYS A 200 -4.52 21.02 10.38
N LYS A 201 -4.02 22.14 9.86
CA LYS A 201 -2.80 22.78 10.39
C LYS A 201 -3.06 23.49 11.71
N SER A 202 -4.27 24.00 11.91
CA SER A 202 -4.77 24.62 13.11
C SER A 202 -6.29 24.46 13.15
N ASP A 203 -6.88 24.45 14.32
CA ASP A 203 -8.32 24.64 14.46
C ASP A 203 -8.69 26.13 14.34
N MET A 204 -9.98 26.45 14.56
CA MET A 204 -10.45 27.82 14.52
C MET A 204 -9.89 28.70 15.68
N THR A 205 -9.31 28.07 16.72
CA THR A 205 -8.68 28.76 17.84
C THR A 205 -7.20 29.05 17.61
N GLY A 206 -6.63 28.55 16.52
CA GLY A 206 -5.21 28.73 16.19
C GLY A 206 -4.28 27.74 16.89
N GLU A 207 -4.80 26.81 17.69
CA GLU A 207 -3.98 25.80 18.34
C GLU A 207 -3.38 24.82 17.33
N LYS A 208 -2.07 24.61 17.47
CA LYS A 208 -1.36 23.63 16.65
C LYS A 208 -1.57 22.23 17.23
N HIS A 209 -2.36 21.42 16.55
CA HIS A 209 -2.50 20.02 16.93
C HIS A 209 -1.30 19.21 16.44
N TYR A 210 -0.54 18.65 17.38
CA TYR A 210 0.43 17.61 17.08
C TYR A 210 -0.29 16.36 16.65
N MET A 211 0.00 15.92 15.46
CA MET A 211 -0.69 14.86 14.78
C MET A 211 -0.11 13.48 15.17
N SER A 212 0.01 13.19 16.45
CA SER A 212 0.33 11.85 16.94
C SER A 212 -0.79 10.88 16.55
N GLY A 213 -0.45 9.73 16.00
CA GLY A 213 -1.41 8.70 15.59
C GLY A 213 -2.12 8.92 14.26
N CYS A 214 -1.60 9.79 13.40
CA CYS A 214 -2.18 10.05 12.10
C CYS A 214 -2.18 8.83 11.18
N LYS A 215 -3.34 8.48 10.67
CA LYS A 215 -3.48 7.60 9.52
C LYS A 215 -2.75 8.23 8.32
N GLY A 216 -2.03 7.43 7.53
CA GLY A 216 -1.33 7.89 6.33
C GLY A 216 0.12 8.34 6.53
N MET A 217 0.70 8.23 7.74
CA MET A 217 2.14 8.38 7.90
C MET A 217 2.85 7.05 7.65
N LEU A 218 3.94 7.09 6.87
CA LEU A 218 4.82 5.94 6.75
C LEU A 218 5.53 5.72 8.10
N PRO A 219 5.55 4.50 8.63
CA PRO A 219 6.31 4.18 9.82
C PRO A 219 7.81 4.19 9.52
N THR A 220 8.63 4.33 10.55
CA THR A 220 10.10 4.23 10.42
C THR A 220 10.55 2.81 10.09
N MET A 221 9.74 1.81 10.44
CA MET A 221 9.97 0.40 10.15
C MET A 221 8.65 -0.35 10.13
N PHE A 222 8.55 -1.32 9.25
CA PHE A 222 7.46 -2.28 9.23
C PHE A 222 7.85 -3.52 10.02
N ASP A 223 7.30 -3.68 11.22
CA ASP A 223 7.46 -4.92 12.01
C ASP A 223 6.21 -5.79 11.85
N VAL A 224 6.27 -6.71 10.90
CA VAL A 224 5.14 -7.58 10.57
C VAL A 224 5.60 -9.03 10.59
N GLN A 225 5.10 -9.80 11.54
CA GLN A 225 5.49 -11.20 11.72
C GLN A 225 5.10 -12.08 10.52
N PRO A 226 5.90 -13.09 10.14
CA PRO A 226 5.59 -14.01 9.04
C PRO A 226 4.26 -14.76 9.27
N VAL A 227 3.52 -15.05 8.20
CA VAL A 227 2.32 -15.88 8.28
C VAL A 227 2.72 -17.24 8.88
N ALA A 228 2.02 -17.68 9.91
CA ALA A 228 2.27 -18.97 10.52
C ALA A 228 2.19 -20.08 9.46
N ARG A 229 3.07 -21.08 9.56
CA ARG A 229 3.21 -22.15 8.55
C ARG A 229 1.87 -22.83 8.21
N LYS A 230 1.03 -23.02 9.23
CA LYS A 230 -0.32 -23.61 9.09
C LYS A 230 -1.31 -22.77 8.26
N ASN A 231 -1.05 -21.46 8.15
CA ASN A 231 -1.93 -20.51 7.47
C ASN A 231 -1.39 -20.09 6.09
N LYS A 232 -0.32 -20.72 5.62
CA LYS A 232 0.24 -20.42 4.30
C LYS A 232 -0.55 -21.13 3.22
N ILE A 233 -1.14 -20.38 2.32
CA ILE A 233 -1.81 -20.89 1.11
C ILE A 233 -0.76 -21.25 0.06
N HIS A 234 0.34 -20.50 -0.02
CA HIS A 234 1.44 -20.70 -0.95
C HIS A 234 2.79 -20.66 -0.23
N ARG A 235 3.83 -21.31 -0.80
CA ARG A 235 5.18 -21.35 -0.20
C ARG A 235 5.81 -19.97 -0.03
N VAL A 236 5.49 -19.04 -0.93
CA VAL A 236 5.93 -17.64 -0.93
C VAL A 236 4.72 -16.75 -0.61
N ASN A 237 4.14 -16.89 0.57
CA ASN A 237 2.98 -16.09 0.94
C ASN A 237 3.45 -14.74 1.49
N CYS A 238 3.42 -13.70 0.66
CA CYS A 238 3.40 -12.33 1.13
C CYS A 238 2.07 -12.10 1.87
N ARG A 239 2.10 -11.40 2.98
CA ARG A 239 0.94 -11.26 3.84
C ARG A 239 -0.10 -10.35 3.22
N LEU A 240 -1.29 -10.89 2.97
CA LEU A 240 -2.49 -10.11 2.64
C LEU A 240 -2.73 -8.96 3.65
N ASN A 241 -2.48 -9.18 4.95
CA ASN A 241 -2.60 -8.13 5.97
C ASN A 241 -1.58 -7.00 5.81
N TYR A 242 -0.42 -7.30 5.24
CA TYR A 242 0.61 -6.32 4.92
C TYR A 242 0.13 -5.45 3.76
N VAL A 243 -0.31 -6.05 2.67
CA VAL A 243 -0.87 -5.34 1.52
C VAL A 243 -2.08 -4.50 1.95
N LYS A 244 -3.03 -5.04 2.73
CA LYS A 244 -4.18 -4.29 3.25
C LYS A 244 -3.80 -3.12 4.13
N LYS A 245 -2.84 -3.28 5.04
CA LYS A 245 -2.42 -2.19 5.95
C LYS A 245 -1.79 -1.03 5.20
N TYR A 246 -1.08 -1.30 4.10
CA TYR A 246 -0.40 -0.28 3.28
C TYR A 246 -1.24 0.22 2.14
N TRP A 247 -2.06 -0.64 1.54
CA TRP A 247 -3.05 -0.23 0.57
C TRP A 247 -3.94 0.87 1.15
N ASN A 248 -4.46 0.68 2.37
CA ASN A 248 -5.26 1.69 3.07
C ASN A 248 -4.47 2.94 3.49
N THR A 249 -3.14 2.95 3.40
CA THR A 249 -2.30 4.11 3.69
C THR A 249 -1.96 4.88 2.41
N LEU A 250 -1.94 4.20 1.26
CA LEU A 250 -1.55 4.76 -0.04
C LEU A 250 -2.77 5.06 -0.94
N HIS A 251 -3.95 4.58 -0.58
CA HIS A 251 -5.25 4.97 -1.12
C HIS A 251 -5.95 5.94 -0.19
#